data_18c8f6aaee2997a0d62f72dc505c71e3
#
_entry.id   18c8f6aaee2997a0d62f72dc505c71e3
#
_cell.length_a   1.000
_cell.length_b   1.000
_cell.length_c   1.000
_cell.angle_alpha   90.00
_cell.angle_beta   90.00
_cell.angle_gamma   90.00
#
_symmetry.space_group_name_H-M   'P 1'
#
loop_
_entity.id
_entity.type
_entity.pdbx_description
1 polymer ?
#
loop_
_entity_poly.entity_id
_entity_poly.type
_entity_poly.pdbx_seq_one_letter_code
_entity_poly.pdbx_strand_id
1 'polypeptide(L)'
;VCTGMVRESSAYRVLEADYFKHAGPRELAMALGAGYDDILIDFGVLEEGDTAEFLRCEKQFVVASFSEWQQENLREFAMERERTEKESWQYLAVFGSDETRKEFWRRFGILSRRIPFSADAFSVTEECGIFFEKLV
;
A
#
# COMPACT_ATOMS: atom_id res chain seq x y z
N VAL A 1 18.97 34.52 17.24
CA VAL A 1 18.18 33.55 18.03
C VAL A 1 17.06 33.04 17.11
N CYS A 2 17.27 31.90 16.44
CA CYS A 2 16.24 31.27 15.64
C CYS A 2 15.38 30.39 16.57
N THR A 3 14.19 30.87 16.87
CA THR A 3 13.15 30.10 17.54
C THR A 3 12.58 29.16 16.48
N GLY A 4 13.14 27.96 16.39
CA GLY A 4 12.56 26.92 15.59
C GLY A 4 11.22 26.48 16.21
N MET A 5 10.11 26.77 15.54
CA MET A 5 8.83 26.12 15.85
C MET A 5 9.03 24.64 15.64
N VAL A 6 9.10 23.88 16.71
CA VAL A 6 8.94 22.44 16.69
C VAL A 6 7.50 22.21 16.28
N ARG A 7 7.26 21.85 15.01
CA ARG A 7 5.99 21.23 14.62
C ARG A 7 5.94 19.92 15.40
N GLU A 8 5.01 19.82 16.35
CA GLU A 8 4.66 18.55 16.96
C GLU A 8 4.36 17.56 15.84
N SER A 9 5.06 16.44 15.83
CA SER A 9 4.73 15.36 14.93
C SER A 9 3.32 14.92 15.28
N SER A 10 2.40 14.99 14.34
CA SER A 10 0.99 14.64 14.53
C SER A 10 0.80 13.11 14.52
N ALA A 11 1.56 12.42 15.37
CA ALA A 11 1.35 11.00 15.60
C ALA A 11 0.14 10.81 16.53
N TYR A 12 -0.72 9.86 16.19
CA TYR A 12 -1.84 9.47 17.05
C TYR A 12 -1.91 7.95 17.09
N ARG A 13 -2.36 7.42 18.23
CA ARG A 13 -2.42 5.98 18.46
C ARG A 13 -3.84 5.45 18.32
N VAL A 14 -4.00 4.39 17.53
CA VAL A 14 -5.26 3.66 17.35
C VAL A 14 -4.95 2.16 17.32
N LEU A 15 -5.65 1.36 18.12
CA LEU A 15 -5.54 -0.11 18.15
C LEU A 15 -4.06 -0.59 18.23
N GLU A 16 -3.29 -0.01 19.15
CA GLU A 16 -1.87 -0.32 19.36
C GLU A 16 -0.92 0.06 18.22
N ALA A 17 -1.39 0.69 17.16
CA ALA A 17 -0.59 1.23 16.07
C ALA A 17 -0.42 2.75 16.19
N ASP A 18 0.76 3.24 15.92
CA ASP A 18 1.06 4.66 15.86
C ASP A 18 0.96 5.14 14.40
N TYR A 19 0.12 6.15 14.17
CA TYR A 19 -0.14 6.71 12.85
C TYR A 19 0.53 8.07 12.69
N PHE A 20 1.33 8.21 11.66
CA PHE A 20 2.01 9.45 11.28
C PHE A 20 1.34 10.06 10.05
N LYS A 21 0.58 11.13 10.23
CA LYS A 21 -0.02 11.86 9.10
C LYS A 21 1.03 12.69 8.38
N HIS A 22 0.98 12.68 7.05
CA HIS A 22 1.88 13.48 6.20
C HIS A 22 3.36 13.28 6.59
N ALA A 23 3.71 12.00 6.87
CA ALA A 23 5.07 11.64 7.19
C ALA A 23 6.02 11.97 6.03
N GLY A 24 7.11 12.65 6.38
CA GLY A 24 8.22 12.90 5.46
C GLY A 24 9.44 12.05 5.84
N PRO A 25 10.58 12.32 5.21
CA PRO A 25 11.82 11.56 5.47
C PRO A 25 12.26 11.60 6.93
N ARG A 26 11.92 12.67 7.67
CA ARG A 26 12.26 12.82 9.08
C ARG A 26 11.43 11.87 9.95
N GLU A 27 10.13 11.83 9.74
CA GLU A 27 9.20 10.95 10.46
C GLU A 27 9.51 9.47 10.16
N LEU A 28 9.83 9.15 8.92
CA LEU A 28 10.27 7.82 8.54
C LEU A 28 11.57 7.43 9.25
N ALA A 29 12.57 8.30 9.30
CA ALA A 29 13.81 8.05 10.00
C ALA A 29 13.59 7.84 11.51
N MET A 30 12.66 8.61 12.11
CA MET A 30 12.27 8.42 13.51
C MET A 30 11.58 7.09 13.75
N ALA A 31 10.65 6.68 12.87
CA ALA A 31 9.96 5.41 12.97
C ALA A 31 10.94 4.23 12.84
N LEU A 32 11.86 4.28 11.89
CA LEU A 32 12.91 3.27 11.72
C LEU A 32 13.83 3.13 12.95
N GLY A 33 14.03 4.22 13.69
CA GLY A 33 14.84 4.23 14.93
C GLY A 33 14.04 3.87 16.19
N ALA A 34 12.73 3.80 16.15
CA ALA A 34 11.87 3.64 17.32
C ALA A 34 11.65 2.19 17.77
N GLY A 35 12.11 1.19 16.99
CA GLY A 35 12.02 -0.23 17.33
C GLY A 35 10.61 -0.82 17.15
N TYR A 36 9.87 -0.35 16.16
CA TYR A 36 8.62 -1.00 15.74
C TYR A 36 8.92 -2.36 15.10
N ASP A 37 8.04 -3.33 15.34
CA ASP A 37 8.13 -4.65 14.71
C ASP A 37 7.86 -4.56 13.21
N ASP A 38 6.85 -3.77 12.82
CA ASP A 38 6.47 -3.53 11.44
C ASP A 38 6.24 -2.03 11.18
N ILE A 39 6.62 -1.56 10.00
CA ILE A 39 6.37 -0.21 9.51
C ILE A 39 5.66 -0.29 8.18
N LEU A 40 4.42 0.18 8.13
CA LEU A 40 3.66 0.34 6.89
C LEU A 40 3.80 1.76 6.36
N ILE A 41 4.15 1.88 5.08
CA ILE A 41 4.24 3.17 4.39
C ILE A 41 3.18 3.21 3.30
N ASP A 42 2.24 4.14 3.43
CA ASP A 42 1.25 4.42 2.39
C ASP A 42 1.77 5.54 1.48
N PHE A 43 2.17 5.17 0.27
CA PHE A 43 2.64 6.10 -0.75
C PHE A 43 1.49 6.75 -1.55
N GLY A 44 0.25 6.30 -1.33
CA GLY A 44 -0.88 6.75 -2.15
C GLY A 44 -0.69 6.38 -3.62
N VAL A 45 -0.72 7.37 -4.49
CA VAL A 45 -0.30 7.22 -5.90
C VAL A 45 1.21 7.41 -5.95
N LEU A 46 1.93 6.37 -6.34
CA LEU A 46 3.39 6.39 -6.37
C LEU A 46 3.91 7.41 -7.38
N GLU A 47 4.56 8.44 -6.90
CA GLU A 47 5.23 9.45 -7.72
C GLU A 47 6.68 9.06 -8.01
N GLU A 48 7.30 9.71 -9.00
CA GLU A 48 8.68 9.39 -9.41
C GLU A 48 9.68 9.58 -8.26
N GLY A 49 9.46 10.57 -7.40
CA GLY A 49 10.30 10.87 -6.23
C GLY A 49 10.25 9.79 -5.14
N ASP A 50 9.16 9.05 -5.03
CA ASP A 50 8.93 8.05 -3.98
C ASP A 50 9.37 6.64 -4.37
N THR A 51 9.70 6.44 -5.63
CA THR A 51 10.06 5.12 -6.18
C THR A 51 11.24 4.49 -5.44
N ALA A 52 12.23 5.28 -5.06
CA ALA A 52 13.42 4.78 -4.36
C ALA A 52 13.09 4.20 -2.98
N GLU A 53 12.25 4.87 -2.21
CA GLU A 53 11.83 4.40 -0.88
C GLU A 53 10.89 3.20 -1.00
N PHE A 54 9.96 3.21 -1.95
CA PHE A 54 9.10 2.07 -2.24
C PHE A 54 9.90 0.80 -2.56
N LEU A 55 10.95 0.92 -3.37
CA LEU A 55 11.82 -0.20 -3.73
C LEU A 55 12.73 -0.69 -2.59
N ARG A 56 12.89 0.08 -1.53
CA ARG A 56 13.62 -0.31 -0.32
C ARG A 56 12.77 -1.10 0.66
N CYS A 57 11.45 -1.02 0.55
CA CYS A 57 10.56 -1.80 1.41
C CYS A 57 10.81 -3.30 1.21
N GLU A 58 10.76 -4.07 2.28
CA GLU A 58 10.92 -5.52 2.23
C GLU A 58 9.82 -6.18 1.42
N LYS A 59 8.59 -5.67 1.55
CA LYS A 59 7.42 -6.12 0.80
C LYS A 59 6.76 -4.92 0.11
N GLN A 60 6.41 -5.06 -1.14
CA GLN A 60 5.73 -4.04 -1.92
C GLN A 60 4.33 -4.54 -2.30
N PHE A 61 3.32 -3.74 -1.94
CA PHE A 61 1.93 -4.02 -2.26
C PHE A 61 1.39 -2.95 -3.20
N VAL A 62 0.83 -3.39 -4.31
CA VAL A 62 0.10 -2.54 -5.24
C VAL A 62 -1.39 -2.80 -5.06
N VAL A 63 -2.09 -1.85 -4.45
CA VAL A 63 -3.53 -1.93 -4.23
C VAL A 63 -4.25 -1.27 -5.39
N ALA A 64 -5.10 -2.02 -6.08
CA ALA A 64 -5.82 -1.53 -7.23
C ALA A 64 -7.30 -1.89 -7.18
N SER A 65 -8.14 -1.00 -7.71
CA SER A 65 -9.55 -1.29 -7.93
C SER A 65 -9.74 -1.94 -9.29
N PHE A 66 -10.43 -3.07 -9.30
CA PHE A 66 -10.84 -3.78 -10.51
C PHE A 66 -12.28 -3.46 -10.93
N SER A 67 -12.82 -2.33 -10.45
CA SER A 67 -14.11 -1.82 -10.92
C SER A 67 -13.99 -1.35 -12.37
N GLU A 68 -15.08 -1.45 -13.13
CA GLU A 68 -15.10 -1.12 -14.57
C GLU A 68 -14.61 0.32 -14.88
N TRP A 69 -14.89 1.26 -13.98
CA TRP A 69 -14.50 2.69 -14.14
C TRP A 69 -13.02 2.96 -13.95
N GLN A 70 -12.27 2.05 -13.32
CA GLN A 70 -10.85 2.23 -13.02
C GLN A 70 -9.94 1.29 -13.82
N GLN A 71 -10.52 0.50 -14.71
CA GLN A 71 -9.77 -0.45 -15.54
C GLN A 71 -8.73 0.24 -16.43
N GLU A 72 -9.02 1.45 -16.92
CA GLU A 72 -8.09 2.18 -17.78
C GLU A 72 -6.82 2.58 -17.02
N ASN A 73 -6.97 3.16 -15.84
CA ASN A 73 -5.83 3.53 -14.99
C ASN A 73 -4.97 2.31 -14.64
N LEU A 74 -5.62 1.18 -14.39
CA LEU A 74 -4.92 -0.07 -14.10
C LEU A 74 -4.20 -0.63 -15.33
N ARG A 75 -4.75 -0.45 -16.53
CA ARG A 75 -4.10 -0.82 -17.80
C ARG A 75 -2.87 0.04 -18.07
N GLU A 76 -3.00 1.35 -17.95
CA GLU A 76 -1.88 2.30 -18.11
C GLU A 76 -0.76 1.95 -17.13
N PHE A 77 -1.10 1.76 -15.87
CA PHE A 77 -0.16 1.31 -14.86
C PHE A 77 0.55 0.00 -15.24
N ALA A 78 -0.19 -1.01 -15.69
CA ALA A 78 0.38 -2.29 -16.09
C ALA A 78 1.31 -2.18 -17.31
N MET A 79 0.97 -1.32 -18.28
CA MET A 79 1.77 -1.07 -19.48
C MET A 79 3.07 -0.33 -19.17
N GLU A 80 3.04 0.66 -18.28
CA GLU A 80 4.24 1.37 -17.85
C GLU A 80 5.18 0.46 -17.07
N ARG A 81 4.63 -0.49 -16.34
CA ARG A 81 5.35 -1.39 -15.45
C ARG A 81 6.08 -2.54 -16.12
N GLU A 82 5.71 -2.96 -17.31
CA GLU A 82 6.48 -3.95 -18.10
C GLU A 82 7.96 -3.58 -18.25
N ARG A 83 8.30 -2.29 -18.05
CA ARG A 83 9.68 -1.76 -18.16
C ARG A 83 10.45 -1.74 -16.84
N THR A 84 9.78 -1.80 -15.69
CA THR A 84 10.39 -1.58 -14.36
C THR A 84 10.04 -2.65 -13.34
N GLU A 85 9.26 -3.64 -13.72
CA GLU A 85 8.70 -4.62 -12.80
C GLU A 85 9.78 -5.46 -12.12
N LYS A 86 9.59 -5.64 -10.81
CA LYS A 86 10.27 -6.67 -10.06
C LYS A 86 9.27 -7.75 -9.71
N GLU A 87 9.67 -9.00 -9.86
CA GLU A 87 8.90 -10.20 -9.53
C GLU A 87 8.37 -10.24 -8.09
N SER A 88 8.86 -9.32 -7.23
CA SER A 88 8.53 -9.24 -5.81
C SER A 88 7.24 -8.49 -5.48
N TRP A 89 6.64 -7.77 -6.43
CA TRP A 89 5.45 -6.97 -6.16
C TRP A 89 4.20 -7.83 -6.00
N GLN A 90 3.44 -7.57 -4.94
CA GLN A 90 2.18 -8.24 -4.68
C GLN A 90 1.00 -7.35 -5.04
N TYR A 91 0.12 -7.83 -5.91
CA TYR A 91 -1.05 -7.07 -6.36
C TYR A 91 -2.28 -7.46 -5.58
N LEU A 92 -2.94 -6.46 -5.00
CA LEU A 92 -4.14 -6.60 -4.19
C LEU A 92 -5.33 -5.93 -4.86
N ALA A 93 -6.45 -6.65 -4.97
CA ALA A 93 -7.67 -6.18 -5.61
C ALA A 93 -8.70 -5.78 -4.56
N VAL A 94 -9.19 -4.53 -4.60
CA VAL A 94 -10.17 -4.01 -3.64
C VAL A 94 -11.60 -4.23 -4.10
N PHE A 95 -11.91 -3.97 -5.37
CA PHE A 95 -13.24 -4.11 -5.96
C PHE A 95 -13.17 -4.91 -7.26
N GLY A 96 -14.33 -5.18 -7.87
CA GLY A 96 -14.46 -5.87 -9.14
C GLY A 96 -14.80 -7.34 -9.02
N SER A 97 -15.18 -7.94 -10.13
CA SER A 97 -15.55 -9.35 -10.22
C SER A 97 -14.33 -10.25 -10.35
N ASP A 98 -14.51 -11.54 -10.09
CA ASP A 98 -13.47 -12.53 -10.33
C ASP A 98 -13.17 -12.71 -11.81
N GLU A 99 -14.17 -12.47 -12.68
CA GLU A 99 -14.01 -12.48 -14.12
C GLU A 99 -13.06 -11.38 -14.58
N THR A 100 -13.25 -10.15 -14.08
CA THR A 100 -12.38 -9.00 -14.37
C THR A 100 -10.93 -9.28 -13.96
N ARG A 101 -10.73 -9.85 -12.78
CA ARG A 101 -9.40 -10.24 -12.29
C ARG A 101 -8.74 -11.31 -13.16
N LYS A 102 -9.50 -12.33 -13.57
CA LYS A 102 -9.02 -13.39 -14.47
C LYS A 102 -8.67 -12.85 -15.85
N GLU A 103 -9.46 -11.91 -16.38
CA GLU A 103 -9.18 -11.26 -17.66
C GLU A 103 -7.90 -10.43 -17.58
N PHE A 104 -7.72 -9.68 -16.51
CA PHE A 104 -6.52 -8.90 -16.26
C PHE A 104 -5.27 -9.79 -16.17
N TRP A 105 -5.35 -10.90 -15.45
CA TRP A 105 -4.29 -11.90 -15.40
C TRP A 105 -3.95 -12.48 -16.79
N ARG A 106 -4.96 -12.83 -17.57
CA ARG A 106 -4.74 -13.37 -18.93
C ARG A 106 -4.06 -12.36 -19.85
N ARG A 107 -4.37 -11.08 -19.68
CA ARG A 107 -3.88 -10.03 -20.57
C ARG A 107 -2.50 -9.52 -20.17
N PHE A 108 -2.22 -9.38 -18.89
CA PHE A 108 -1.01 -8.75 -18.37
C PHE A 108 -0.11 -9.69 -17.56
N GLY A 109 -0.50 -10.94 -17.35
CA GLY A 109 0.25 -11.90 -16.53
C GLY A 109 0.27 -11.59 -15.02
N ILE A 110 -0.44 -10.55 -14.58
CA ILE A 110 -0.43 -10.07 -13.20
C ILE A 110 -1.48 -10.80 -12.37
N LEU A 111 -1.02 -11.62 -11.42
CA LEU A 111 -1.88 -12.31 -10.48
C LEU A 111 -2.20 -11.41 -9.29
N SER A 112 -3.48 -11.10 -9.08
CA SER A 112 -3.93 -10.31 -7.94
C SER A 112 -4.67 -11.14 -6.90
N ARG A 113 -4.47 -10.81 -5.61
CA ARG A 113 -5.21 -11.39 -4.48
C ARG A 113 -6.33 -10.43 -4.08
N ARG A 114 -7.53 -10.97 -3.87
CA ARG A 114 -8.67 -10.15 -3.46
C ARG A 114 -8.62 -9.89 -1.98
N ILE A 115 -8.67 -8.60 -1.60
CA ILE A 115 -8.83 -8.20 -0.21
C ILE A 115 -10.28 -8.49 0.20
N PRO A 116 -10.53 -9.16 1.34
CA PRO A 116 -11.86 -9.35 1.87
C PRO A 116 -12.56 -8.02 2.12
N PHE A 117 -13.86 -7.98 1.89
CA PHE A 117 -14.64 -6.77 2.12
C PHE A 117 -14.83 -6.53 3.62
N SER A 118 -14.51 -5.31 4.06
CA SER A 118 -14.92 -4.81 5.37
C SER A 118 -15.67 -3.49 5.19
N ALA A 119 -16.81 -3.36 5.85
CA ALA A 119 -17.60 -2.12 5.82
C ALA A 119 -16.98 -1.03 6.71
N ASP A 120 -16.16 -1.41 7.67
CA ASP A 120 -15.49 -0.53 8.62
C ASP A 120 -14.00 -0.86 8.64
N ALA A 121 -13.17 0.13 8.35
CA ALA A 121 -11.71 -0.01 8.31
C ALA A 121 -11.10 -0.35 9.69
N PHE A 122 -11.80 -0.04 10.78
CA PHE A 122 -11.35 -0.34 12.15
C PHE A 122 -11.94 -1.62 12.71
N SER A 123 -12.82 -2.30 11.96
CA SER A 123 -13.41 -3.58 12.34
C SER A 123 -12.72 -4.70 11.57
N VAL A 124 -11.79 -5.37 12.23
CA VAL A 124 -11.07 -6.51 11.62
C VAL A 124 -11.97 -7.74 11.74
N THR A 125 -12.55 -8.17 10.62
CA THR A 125 -13.27 -9.45 10.53
C THR A 125 -12.27 -10.61 10.57
N GLU A 126 -12.75 -11.80 10.96
CA GLU A 126 -11.91 -13.01 10.97
C GLU A 126 -11.29 -13.29 9.58
N GLU A 127 -12.07 -13.09 8.52
CA GLU A 127 -11.60 -13.26 7.14
C GLU A 127 -10.48 -12.28 6.79
N CYS A 128 -10.61 -11.00 7.19
CA CYS A 128 -9.57 -10.00 7.04
C CYS A 128 -8.31 -10.38 7.85
N GLY A 129 -8.47 -10.82 9.10
CA GLY A 129 -7.36 -11.25 9.93
C GLY A 129 -6.57 -12.36 9.27
N ILE A 130 -7.21 -13.46 8.87
CA ILE A 130 -6.58 -14.59 8.18
C ILE A 130 -5.91 -14.16 6.86
N PHE A 131 -6.52 -13.21 6.13
CA PHE A 131 -5.95 -12.71 4.89
C PHE A 131 -4.64 -11.96 5.14
N PHE A 132 -4.64 -11.03 6.10
CA PHE A 132 -3.47 -10.19 6.37
C PHE A 132 -2.34 -10.96 7.07
N GLU A 133 -2.65 -11.93 7.96
CA GLU A 133 -1.64 -12.83 8.53
C GLU A 133 -0.85 -13.62 7.46
N LYS A 134 -1.50 -13.95 6.35
CA LYS A 134 -0.84 -14.65 5.22
C LYS A 134 -0.10 -13.71 4.26
N LEU A 135 -0.25 -12.42 4.45
CA LEU A 135 0.34 -11.39 3.60
C LEU A 135 1.67 -10.91 4.19
N VAL A 136 1.70 -10.78 5.50
CA VAL A 136 2.86 -10.38 6.31
C VAL A 136 3.64 -11.60 6.74
#